data_19799bb3602b2182a0e516cac77996e9
#
_entry.id   19799bb3602b2182a0e516cac77996e9
#
_cell.length_a   1.000
_cell.length_b   1.000
_cell.length_c   1.000
_cell.angle_alpha   90.00
_cell.angle_beta   90.00
_cell.angle_gamma   90.00
#
_symmetry.space_group_name_H-M   'P 1'
#
loop_
_entity.id
_entity.type
_entity.pdbx_description
1 polymer ?
#
loop_
_entity_poly.entity_id
_entity_poly.type
_entity_poly.pdbx_seq_one_letter_code
_entity_poly.pdbx_strand_id
1 'polypeptide(L)'
;MAQPDHYLLGRGEAEEARLKRQIADLAPDSDAQFEKIGIRAGEHVVDLGCGPGGVLDLLGERVGPTGSVLGIERGLRFVTLARRFAVDHALPQVEVRQGDAYDTGLPRASFDGAHMRLVLVNLPEPERIVCEMVSLVRPGGWVASFEADFLAHVCDPPLPEWTRLLDAYIAYSAAQGIDLFIGRRTHRLFRAAGVVDIHVDAVVHVCPPGHDRRLILRDFINNVREKLIEGGFIERSDLERDVVALERYLCDPEALVTSHLFYRLWGRLPQAS
;
A
#
# COMPACT_ATOMS: atom_id res chain seq x y z
N MET A 1 14.71 19.77 10.59
CA MET A 1 15.45 18.50 10.47
C MET A 1 14.57 17.57 9.64
N ALA A 2 15.13 16.94 8.60
CA ALA A 2 14.35 15.96 7.82
C ALA A 2 13.96 14.80 8.75
N GLN A 3 12.67 14.45 8.76
CA GLN A 3 12.20 13.28 9.50
C GLN A 3 12.88 12.02 8.93
N PRO A 4 13.24 11.04 9.77
CA PRO A 4 13.84 9.80 9.31
C PRO A 4 12.95 9.12 8.27
N ASP A 5 13.56 8.46 7.30
CA ASP A 5 12.84 7.68 6.31
C ASP A 5 12.34 6.39 6.95
N HIS A 6 11.02 6.31 7.19
CA HIS A 6 10.39 5.16 7.84
C HIS A 6 10.04 4.02 6.87
N TYR A 7 10.28 4.18 5.55
CA TYR A 7 9.97 3.13 4.59
C TYR A 7 10.97 1.96 4.70
N LEU A 8 10.53 0.85 5.26
CA LEU A 8 11.39 -0.28 5.65
C LEU A 8 12.07 -0.95 4.45
N LEU A 9 11.36 -1.07 3.33
CA LEU A 9 11.77 -1.84 2.16
C LEU A 9 12.80 -1.12 1.28
N GLY A 10 13.10 0.16 1.60
CA GLY A 10 14.05 0.96 0.83
C GLY A 10 13.48 1.45 -0.51
N ARG A 11 14.34 2.04 -1.36
CA ARG A 11 13.94 2.64 -2.65
C ARG A 11 14.92 2.27 -3.77
N GLY A 12 15.52 1.08 -3.68
CA GLY A 12 16.43 0.54 -4.68
C GLY A 12 15.71 -0.05 -5.90
N GLU A 13 16.50 -0.55 -6.86
CA GLU A 13 15.97 -1.14 -8.10
C GLU A 13 15.10 -2.39 -7.87
N ALA A 14 15.46 -3.22 -6.89
CA ALA A 14 14.69 -4.40 -6.54
C ALA A 14 13.29 -4.02 -6.05
N GLU A 15 13.20 -2.99 -5.20
CA GLU A 15 11.92 -2.48 -4.70
C GLU A 15 11.10 -1.82 -5.82
N GLU A 16 11.74 -1.07 -6.71
CA GLU A 16 11.06 -0.52 -7.90
C GLU A 16 10.43 -1.63 -8.76
N ALA A 17 11.20 -2.69 -9.05
CA ALA A 17 10.71 -3.83 -9.82
C ALA A 17 9.54 -4.54 -9.11
N ARG A 18 9.64 -4.73 -7.78
CA ARG A 18 8.58 -5.30 -6.97
C ARG A 18 7.31 -4.45 -7.00
N LEU A 19 7.43 -3.13 -6.84
CA LEU A 19 6.30 -2.21 -6.87
C LEU A 19 5.62 -2.17 -8.24
N LYS A 20 6.37 -2.23 -9.35
CA LYS A 20 5.79 -2.32 -10.70
C LYS A 20 4.93 -3.57 -10.89
N ARG A 21 5.40 -4.73 -10.41
CA ARG A 21 4.60 -5.97 -10.43
C ARG A 21 3.35 -5.82 -9.55
N GLN A 22 3.49 -5.27 -8.34
CA GLN A 22 2.38 -5.04 -7.42
C GLN A 22 1.31 -4.11 -8.02
N ILE A 23 1.70 -3.08 -8.77
CA ILE A 23 0.75 -2.18 -9.46
C ILE A 23 -0.14 -2.99 -10.40
N ALA A 24 0.44 -3.77 -11.29
CA ALA A 24 -0.30 -4.59 -12.24
C ALA A 24 -1.19 -5.64 -11.54
N ASP A 25 -0.66 -6.31 -10.54
CA ASP A 25 -1.37 -7.36 -9.79
C ASP A 25 -2.59 -6.86 -9.02
N LEU A 26 -2.50 -5.65 -8.45
CA LEU A 26 -3.59 -5.08 -7.64
C LEU A 26 -4.49 -4.11 -8.42
N ALA A 27 -4.21 -3.88 -9.70
CA ALA A 27 -5.03 -3.00 -10.54
C ALA A 27 -6.51 -3.45 -10.60
N PRO A 28 -6.85 -4.74 -10.83
CA PRO A 28 -8.25 -5.17 -10.88
C PRO A 28 -9.00 -4.93 -9.56
N ASP A 29 -8.33 -5.12 -8.42
CA ASP A 29 -8.94 -4.90 -7.10
C ASP A 29 -9.16 -3.41 -6.81
N SER A 30 -8.20 -2.56 -7.20
CA SER A 30 -8.35 -1.10 -7.09
C SER A 30 -9.46 -0.60 -8.01
N ASP A 31 -9.51 -1.12 -9.22
CA ASP A 31 -10.55 -0.80 -10.19
C ASP A 31 -11.96 -1.12 -9.66
N ALA A 32 -12.15 -2.31 -9.12
CA ALA A 32 -13.41 -2.74 -8.50
C ALA A 32 -13.77 -1.89 -7.26
N GLN A 33 -12.78 -1.40 -6.49
CA GLN A 33 -13.02 -0.47 -5.40
C GLN A 33 -13.52 0.88 -5.93
N PHE A 34 -12.87 1.44 -6.95
CA PHE A 34 -13.22 2.73 -7.54
C PHE A 34 -14.60 2.71 -8.22
N GLU A 35 -14.99 1.58 -8.82
CA GLU A 35 -16.34 1.39 -9.33
C GLU A 35 -17.38 1.49 -8.22
N LYS A 36 -17.15 0.84 -7.06
CA LYS A 36 -18.06 0.88 -5.90
C LYS A 36 -18.14 2.27 -5.26
N ILE A 37 -17.05 3.04 -5.25
CA ILE A 37 -17.02 4.43 -4.79
C ILE A 37 -17.86 5.32 -5.70
N GLY A 38 -17.90 5.02 -6.99
CA GLY A 38 -18.61 5.78 -8.00
C GLY A 38 -17.92 7.12 -8.32
N ILE A 39 -16.60 7.08 -8.54
CA ILE A 39 -15.79 8.25 -8.96
C ILE A 39 -16.35 8.81 -10.26
N ARG A 40 -16.50 10.13 -10.35
CA ARG A 40 -17.16 10.80 -11.47
C ARG A 40 -16.17 11.61 -12.29
N ALA A 41 -16.46 11.75 -13.58
CA ALA A 41 -15.73 12.69 -14.43
C ALA A 41 -15.83 14.13 -13.87
N GLY A 42 -14.72 14.85 -13.91
CA GLY A 42 -14.59 16.19 -13.36
C GLY A 42 -14.21 16.26 -11.88
N GLU A 43 -14.12 15.13 -11.17
CA GLU A 43 -13.66 15.15 -9.76
C GLU A 43 -12.16 15.49 -9.67
N HIS A 44 -11.79 16.16 -8.57
CA HIS A 44 -10.41 16.43 -8.17
C HIS A 44 -10.01 15.46 -7.04
N VAL A 45 -9.05 14.61 -7.29
CA VAL A 45 -8.67 13.51 -6.39
C VAL A 45 -7.21 13.64 -5.98
N VAL A 46 -6.90 13.32 -4.72
CA VAL A 46 -5.53 13.18 -4.23
C VAL A 46 -5.24 11.72 -3.88
N ASP A 47 -4.06 11.22 -4.29
CA ASP A 47 -3.55 9.89 -3.93
C ASP A 47 -2.30 10.04 -3.05
N LEU A 48 -2.40 9.66 -1.79
CA LEU A 48 -1.31 9.76 -0.81
C LEU A 48 -0.43 8.51 -0.88
N GLY A 49 0.88 8.71 -1.06
CA GLY A 49 1.83 7.62 -1.21
C GLY A 49 1.69 6.91 -2.56
N CYS A 50 1.56 7.66 -3.65
CA CYS A 50 1.31 7.10 -4.99
C CYS A 50 2.44 6.18 -5.51
N GLY A 51 3.60 6.16 -4.84
CA GLY A 51 4.74 5.34 -5.26
C GLY A 51 5.18 5.64 -6.69
N PRO A 52 5.63 4.63 -7.47
CA PRO A 52 6.08 4.82 -8.85
C PRO A 52 4.95 4.90 -9.90
N GLY A 53 3.70 5.15 -9.48
CA GLY A 53 2.54 5.24 -10.36
C GLY A 53 1.24 4.74 -9.73
N GLY A 54 1.34 3.74 -8.85
CA GLY A 54 0.24 3.27 -7.99
C GLY A 54 -1.05 2.96 -8.74
N VAL A 55 -2.03 3.84 -8.59
CA VAL A 55 -3.36 3.78 -9.20
C VAL A 55 -3.67 5.01 -10.04
N LEU A 56 -2.64 5.78 -10.39
CA LEU A 56 -2.81 7.08 -11.05
C LEU A 56 -3.49 6.98 -12.42
N ASP A 57 -3.26 5.91 -13.17
CA ASP A 57 -3.95 5.59 -14.42
C ASP A 57 -5.44 5.35 -14.19
N LEU A 58 -5.78 4.48 -13.26
CA LEU A 58 -7.16 4.13 -12.93
C LEU A 58 -7.96 5.34 -12.44
N LEU A 59 -7.35 6.19 -11.60
CA LEU A 59 -7.96 7.43 -11.15
C LEU A 59 -8.08 8.44 -12.28
N GLY A 60 -6.99 8.62 -13.06
CA GLY A 60 -6.95 9.55 -14.18
C GLY A 60 -8.01 9.25 -15.24
N GLU A 61 -8.19 7.98 -15.61
CA GLU A 61 -9.25 7.56 -16.54
C GLU A 61 -10.64 7.91 -16.03
N ARG A 62 -10.91 7.69 -14.72
CA ARG A 62 -12.24 7.94 -14.13
C ARG A 62 -12.57 9.42 -14.01
N VAL A 63 -11.63 10.24 -13.56
CA VAL A 63 -11.88 11.68 -13.46
C VAL A 63 -11.94 12.35 -14.83
N GLY A 64 -11.36 11.73 -15.84
CA GLY A 64 -11.39 12.21 -17.22
C GLY A 64 -10.68 13.55 -17.41
N PRO A 65 -10.78 14.15 -18.61
CA PRO A 65 -10.00 15.35 -18.98
C PRO A 65 -10.46 16.63 -18.27
N THR A 66 -11.61 16.64 -17.62
CA THR A 66 -12.14 17.78 -16.85
C THR A 66 -11.87 17.70 -15.36
N GLY A 67 -11.40 16.53 -14.88
CA GLY A 67 -10.97 16.33 -13.51
C GLY A 67 -9.47 16.46 -13.36
N SER A 68 -8.97 16.13 -12.17
CA SER A 68 -7.53 16.06 -11.90
C SER A 68 -7.20 15.03 -10.86
N VAL A 69 -6.00 14.47 -10.95
CA VAL A 69 -5.41 13.58 -9.93
C VAL A 69 -4.08 14.17 -9.48
N LEU A 70 -3.91 14.34 -8.19
CA LEU A 70 -2.64 14.75 -7.58
C LEU A 70 -2.05 13.58 -6.79
N GLY A 71 -0.98 12.99 -7.27
CA GLY A 71 -0.19 12.01 -6.54
C GLY A 71 0.81 12.69 -5.60
N ILE A 72 0.83 12.31 -4.31
CA ILE A 72 1.83 12.73 -3.33
C ILE A 72 2.74 11.56 -3.04
N GLU A 73 4.04 11.75 -3.18
CA GLU A 73 5.06 10.74 -2.89
C GLU A 73 6.28 11.41 -2.22
N ARG A 74 6.82 10.77 -1.19
CA ARG A 74 7.96 11.31 -0.43
C ARG A 74 9.29 11.09 -1.14
N GLY A 75 9.47 9.91 -1.75
CA GLY A 75 10.71 9.49 -2.38
C GLY A 75 10.94 10.12 -3.75
N LEU A 76 11.94 11.00 -3.90
CA LEU A 76 12.22 11.69 -5.17
C LEU A 76 12.36 10.73 -6.37
N ARG A 77 12.96 9.53 -6.14
CA ARG A 77 13.06 8.50 -7.18
C ARG A 77 11.68 8.06 -7.65
N PHE A 78 10.76 7.76 -6.73
CA PHE A 78 9.41 7.33 -7.07
C PHE A 78 8.57 8.46 -7.68
N VAL A 79 8.76 9.70 -7.22
CA VAL A 79 8.17 10.89 -7.87
C VAL A 79 8.56 10.96 -9.34
N THR A 80 9.85 10.75 -9.65
CA THR A 80 10.35 10.77 -11.04
C THR A 80 9.73 9.65 -11.87
N LEU A 81 9.62 8.45 -11.30
CA LEU A 81 9.00 7.30 -11.97
C LEU A 81 7.50 7.51 -12.19
N ALA A 82 6.78 8.04 -11.19
CA ALA A 82 5.35 8.31 -11.30
C ALA A 82 5.03 9.41 -12.33
N ARG A 83 5.86 10.45 -12.42
CA ARG A 83 5.74 11.47 -13.48
C ARG A 83 5.95 10.85 -14.86
N ARG A 84 6.96 10.00 -15.01
CA ARG A 84 7.18 9.28 -16.25
C ARG A 84 6.02 8.36 -16.59
N PHE A 85 5.50 7.62 -15.60
CA PHE A 85 4.32 6.77 -15.74
C PHE A 85 3.12 7.57 -16.28
N ALA A 86 2.83 8.75 -15.73
CA ALA A 86 1.74 9.59 -16.22
C ALA A 86 1.93 10.04 -17.68
N VAL A 87 3.16 10.36 -18.08
CA VAL A 87 3.50 10.72 -19.48
C VAL A 87 3.33 9.50 -20.39
N ASP A 88 3.88 8.35 -20.02
CA ASP A 88 3.86 7.12 -20.83
C ASP A 88 2.42 6.60 -21.05
N HIS A 89 1.50 6.91 -20.12
CA HIS A 89 0.06 6.56 -20.20
C HIS A 89 -0.83 7.70 -20.76
N ALA A 90 -0.22 8.78 -21.23
CA ALA A 90 -0.92 9.95 -21.79
C ALA A 90 -2.02 10.53 -20.86
N LEU A 91 -1.67 10.75 -19.59
CA LEU A 91 -2.55 11.23 -18.53
C LEU A 91 -2.27 12.72 -18.17
N PRO A 92 -2.63 13.69 -19.01
CA PRO A 92 -2.32 15.11 -18.78
C PRO A 92 -3.03 15.69 -17.53
N GLN A 93 -4.10 15.06 -17.06
CA GLN A 93 -4.83 15.42 -15.84
C GLN A 93 -4.18 14.91 -14.56
N VAL A 94 -3.08 14.14 -14.65
CA VAL A 94 -2.35 13.59 -13.50
C VAL A 94 -1.10 14.43 -13.23
N GLU A 95 -1.00 14.97 -12.03
CA GLU A 95 0.19 15.65 -11.50
C GLU A 95 0.79 14.83 -10.37
N VAL A 96 2.13 14.82 -10.24
CA VAL A 96 2.82 14.18 -9.11
C VAL A 96 3.74 15.18 -8.44
N ARG A 97 3.57 15.34 -7.12
CA ARG A 97 4.39 16.22 -6.27
C ARG A 97 5.14 15.43 -5.21
N GLN A 98 6.35 15.89 -4.93
CA GLN A 98 7.05 15.41 -3.74
C GLN A 98 6.39 16.02 -2.50
N GLY A 99 6.03 15.17 -1.53
CA GLY A 99 5.37 15.60 -0.30
C GLY A 99 5.34 14.50 0.74
N ASP A 100 4.94 14.86 1.95
CA ASP A 100 4.82 13.94 3.08
C ASP A 100 3.34 13.64 3.34
N ALA A 101 2.96 12.36 3.43
CA ALA A 101 1.58 11.96 3.71
C ALA A 101 1.11 12.34 5.13
N TYR A 102 2.02 12.68 6.04
CA TYR A 102 1.70 13.18 7.38
C TYR A 102 1.35 14.68 7.42
N ASP A 103 1.84 15.43 6.46
CA ASP A 103 1.62 16.87 6.31
C ASP A 103 1.92 17.25 4.85
N THR A 104 0.87 17.23 4.04
CA THR A 104 0.99 17.47 2.59
C THR A 104 1.19 18.94 2.24
N GLY A 105 0.87 19.84 3.16
CA GLY A 105 0.85 21.29 2.90
C GLY A 105 -0.23 21.72 1.89
N LEU A 106 -1.16 20.84 1.54
CA LEU A 106 -2.23 21.12 0.57
C LEU A 106 -3.38 21.90 1.23
N PRO A 107 -4.15 22.68 0.44
CA PRO A 107 -5.35 23.34 0.96
C PRO A 107 -6.36 22.34 1.51
N ARG A 108 -6.93 22.64 2.66
CA ARG A 108 -7.99 21.82 3.29
C ARG A 108 -9.28 21.88 2.50
N ALA A 109 -10.07 20.79 2.54
CA ALA A 109 -11.38 20.69 1.90
C ALA A 109 -11.38 21.09 0.41
N SER A 110 -10.29 20.76 -0.32
CA SER A 110 -10.09 21.15 -1.71
C SER A 110 -10.28 20.03 -2.72
N PHE A 111 -10.39 18.78 -2.26
CA PHE A 111 -10.57 17.61 -3.11
C PHE A 111 -11.95 16.98 -2.97
N ASP A 112 -12.43 16.38 -4.06
CA ASP A 112 -13.66 15.58 -4.09
C ASP A 112 -13.46 14.22 -3.44
N GLY A 113 -12.25 13.68 -3.57
CA GLY A 113 -11.86 12.41 -3.00
C GLY A 113 -10.39 12.32 -2.66
N ALA A 114 -10.08 11.46 -1.69
CA ALA A 114 -8.72 11.10 -1.32
C ALA A 114 -8.57 9.57 -1.25
N HIS A 115 -7.46 9.09 -1.76
CA HIS A 115 -7.13 7.67 -1.79
C HIS A 115 -5.72 7.43 -1.22
N MET A 116 -5.50 6.22 -0.71
CA MET A 116 -4.19 5.67 -0.41
C MET A 116 -4.20 4.14 -0.58
N ARG A 117 -3.08 3.59 -1.07
CA ARG A 117 -2.91 2.14 -1.22
C ARG A 117 -1.61 1.67 -0.64
N LEU A 118 -1.69 0.76 0.36
CA LEU A 118 -0.53 0.17 1.05
C LEU A 118 0.40 1.23 1.67
N VAL A 119 -0.20 2.26 2.25
CA VAL A 119 0.51 3.34 2.93
C VAL A 119 0.58 3.07 4.42
N LEU A 120 -0.56 2.80 5.06
CA LEU A 120 -0.64 2.63 6.51
C LEU A 120 0.14 1.40 6.99
N VAL A 121 0.16 0.32 6.19
CA VAL A 121 0.92 -0.91 6.47
C VAL A 121 2.45 -0.71 6.41
N ASN A 122 2.91 0.43 5.91
CA ASN A 122 4.34 0.73 5.73
C ASN A 122 4.85 1.91 6.57
N LEU A 123 3.98 2.57 7.32
CA LEU A 123 4.32 3.77 8.06
C LEU A 123 3.79 3.71 9.51
N PRO A 124 4.54 4.26 10.48
CA PRO A 124 4.05 4.42 11.85
C PRO A 124 2.96 5.50 11.92
N GLU A 125 2.33 5.66 13.08
CA GLU A 125 1.33 6.73 13.37
C GLU A 125 0.21 6.84 12.30
N PRO A 126 -0.49 5.75 11.94
CA PRO A 126 -1.47 5.73 10.86
C PRO A 126 -2.64 6.70 11.08
N GLU A 127 -2.96 7.04 12.34
CA GLU A 127 -3.99 8.01 12.70
C GLU A 127 -3.70 9.38 12.10
N ARG A 128 -2.45 9.81 12.11
CA ARG A 128 -2.05 11.11 11.57
C ARG A 128 -2.23 11.17 10.06
N ILE A 129 -1.89 10.08 9.36
CA ILE A 129 -2.04 9.99 7.89
C ILE A 129 -3.53 10.03 7.53
N VAL A 130 -4.37 9.28 8.26
CA VAL A 130 -5.82 9.28 8.05
C VAL A 130 -6.42 10.66 8.32
N CYS A 131 -6.00 11.33 9.40
CA CYS A 131 -6.45 12.70 9.70
C CYS A 131 -6.03 13.70 8.60
N GLU A 132 -4.80 13.60 8.11
CA GLU A 132 -4.33 14.42 6.98
C GLU A 132 -5.21 14.16 5.75
N MET A 133 -5.38 12.91 5.33
CA MET A 133 -6.21 12.53 4.19
C MET A 133 -7.63 13.09 4.28
N VAL A 134 -8.29 12.89 5.42
CA VAL A 134 -9.66 13.37 5.66
C VAL A 134 -9.74 14.90 5.57
N SER A 135 -8.75 15.62 6.09
CA SER A 135 -8.71 17.07 6.09
C SER A 135 -8.66 17.71 4.70
N LEU A 136 -8.16 16.97 3.71
CA LEU A 136 -8.03 17.43 2.31
C LEU A 136 -9.37 17.38 1.56
N VAL A 137 -10.29 16.53 2.01
CA VAL A 137 -11.55 16.26 1.31
C VAL A 137 -12.64 17.22 1.77
N ARG A 138 -13.40 17.72 0.82
CA ARG A 138 -14.56 18.61 1.07
C ARG A 138 -15.72 17.87 1.74
N PRO A 139 -16.63 18.54 2.43
CA PRO A 139 -17.86 17.94 2.95
C PRO A 139 -18.62 17.20 1.85
N GLY A 140 -19.10 15.98 2.16
CA GLY A 140 -19.78 15.10 1.21
C GLY A 140 -18.83 14.35 0.24
N GLY A 141 -17.55 14.69 0.20
CA GLY A 141 -16.56 13.96 -0.59
C GLY A 141 -16.25 12.56 -0.03
N TRP A 142 -15.45 11.80 -0.76
CA TRP A 142 -15.12 10.41 -0.39
C TRP A 142 -13.67 10.25 0.04
N VAL A 143 -13.43 9.28 0.92
CA VAL A 143 -12.10 8.81 1.28
C VAL A 143 -12.03 7.30 1.09
N ALA A 144 -10.90 6.79 0.61
CA ALA A 144 -10.71 5.37 0.36
C ALA A 144 -9.29 4.91 0.71
N SER A 145 -9.20 3.67 1.17
CA SER A 145 -7.93 3.04 1.50
C SER A 145 -7.95 1.58 1.05
N PHE A 146 -6.80 1.09 0.63
CA PHE A 146 -6.57 -0.30 0.28
C PHE A 146 -5.32 -0.77 1.03
N GLU A 147 -5.51 -1.54 2.12
CA GLU A 147 -4.42 -1.91 3.03
C GLU A 147 -4.29 -3.42 3.21
N ALA A 148 -3.06 -3.88 3.41
CA ALA A 148 -2.77 -5.27 3.66
C ALA A 148 -2.94 -5.63 5.14
N ASP A 149 -3.22 -6.92 5.36
CA ASP A 149 -3.23 -7.58 6.65
C ASP A 149 -2.56 -8.95 6.51
N PHE A 150 -1.52 -9.16 7.27
CA PHE A 150 -0.65 -10.33 7.13
C PHE A 150 -1.26 -11.64 7.66
N LEU A 151 -2.47 -11.62 8.25
CA LEU A 151 -3.10 -12.80 8.84
C LEU A 151 -3.31 -13.94 7.84
N ALA A 152 -3.68 -13.62 6.61
CA ALA A 152 -3.98 -14.62 5.58
C ALA A 152 -2.79 -14.96 4.67
N HIS A 153 -1.58 -14.46 4.98
CA HIS A 153 -0.37 -14.82 4.25
C HIS A 153 0.14 -16.18 4.73
N VAL A 154 -0.42 -17.22 4.17
CA VAL A 154 -0.21 -18.62 4.61
C VAL A 154 0.28 -19.49 3.46
N CYS A 155 0.84 -20.64 3.84
CA CYS A 155 1.25 -21.70 2.92
C CYS A 155 0.74 -23.07 3.38
N ASP A 156 0.46 -23.97 2.42
CA ASP A 156 0.07 -25.36 2.67
C ASP A 156 0.82 -26.29 1.67
N PRO A 157 1.48 -27.39 2.10
CA PRO A 157 1.69 -27.83 3.50
C PRO A 157 2.44 -26.78 4.33
N PRO A 158 2.19 -26.72 5.67
CA PRO A 158 2.87 -25.75 6.53
C PRO A 158 4.40 -25.91 6.48
N LEU A 159 5.11 -24.80 6.28
CA LEU A 159 6.56 -24.73 6.28
C LEU A 159 7.06 -23.98 7.53
N PRO A 160 7.76 -24.64 8.48
CA PRO A 160 8.25 -23.98 9.69
C PRO A 160 9.17 -22.79 9.40
N GLU A 161 9.95 -22.85 8.33
CA GLU A 161 10.84 -21.79 7.85
C GLU A 161 10.05 -20.55 7.43
N TRP A 162 8.92 -20.74 6.74
CA TRP A 162 7.99 -19.66 6.42
C TRP A 162 7.53 -18.92 7.68
N THR A 163 7.09 -19.67 8.69
CA THR A 163 6.60 -19.09 9.94
C THR A 163 7.69 -18.31 10.65
N ARG A 164 8.91 -18.86 10.79
CA ARG A 164 10.03 -18.14 11.44
C ARG A 164 10.40 -16.85 10.70
N LEU A 165 10.50 -16.88 9.38
CA LEU A 165 10.81 -15.70 8.57
C LEU A 165 9.71 -14.64 8.68
N LEU A 166 8.45 -15.05 8.62
CA LEU A 166 7.31 -14.14 8.76
C LEU A 166 7.25 -13.53 10.17
N ASP A 167 7.45 -14.32 11.22
CA ASP A 167 7.47 -13.85 12.61
C ASP A 167 8.61 -12.86 12.85
N ALA A 168 9.80 -13.11 12.30
CA ALA A 168 10.94 -12.19 12.37
C ALA A 168 10.61 -10.85 11.68
N TYR A 169 9.97 -10.88 10.51
CA TYR A 169 9.55 -9.68 9.80
C TYR A 169 8.45 -8.90 10.54
N ILE A 170 7.48 -9.60 11.13
CA ILE A 170 6.43 -8.99 11.96
C ILE A 170 7.04 -8.33 13.20
N ALA A 171 7.93 -9.02 13.91
CA ALA A 171 8.59 -8.48 15.10
C ALA A 171 9.44 -7.26 14.77
N TYR A 172 10.23 -7.31 13.69
CA TYR A 172 11.00 -6.17 13.20
C TYR A 172 10.11 -4.96 12.87
N SER A 173 9.03 -5.20 12.12
CA SER A 173 8.11 -4.12 11.73
C SER A 173 7.46 -3.47 12.94
N ALA A 174 7.02 -4.28 13.91
CA ALA A 174 6.45 -3.78 15.17
C ALA A 174 7.46 -2.95 15.98
N ALA A 175 8.74 -3.34 16.01
CA ALA A 175 9.80 -2.56 16.66
C ALA A 175 10.06 -1.21 15.99
N GLN A 176 9.67 -1.04 14.72
CA GLN A 176 9.69 0.24 13.99
C GLN A 176 8.38 1.03 14.11
N GLY A 177 7.42 0.55 14.93
CA GLY A 177 6.10 1.17 15.09
C GLY A 177 5.14 0.90 13.92
N ILE A 178 5.45 -0.06 13.07
CA ILE A 178 4.63 -0.43 11.91
C ILE A 178 3.73 -1.61 12.24
N ASP A 179 2.44 -1.48 11.94
CA ASP A 179 1.43 -2.50 12.15
C ASP A 179 1.10 -3.22 10.83
N LEU A 180 1.64 -4.42 10.67
CA LEU A 180 1.36 -5.26 9.48
C LEU A 180 -0.08 -5.82 9.45
N PHE A 181 -0.87 -5.58 10.50
CA PHE A 181 -2.28 -5.96 10.60
C PHE A 181 -3.23 -4.76 10.54
N ILE A 182 -2.75 -3.62 10.05
CA ILE A 182 -3.47 -2.35 10.01
C ILE A 182 -4.74 -2.42 9.16
N GLY A 183 -4.77 -3.27 8.13
CA GLY A 183 -5.90 -3.39 7.22
C GLY A 183 -7.23 -3.57 7.95
N ARG A 184 -7.30 -4.51 8.91
CA ARG A 184 -8.49 -4.76 9.76
C ARG A 184 -8.83 -3.63 10.70
N ARG A 185 -7.90 -2.69 10.95
CA ARG A 185 -8.08 -1.57 11.89
C ARG A 185 -8.48 -0.27 11.20
N THR A 186 -8.27 -0.17 9.90
CA THR A 186 -8.49 1.07 9.13
C THR A 186 -9.92 1.58 9.24
N HIS A 187 -10.94 0.70 9.34
CA HIS A 187 -12.32 1.12 9.54
C HIS A 187 -12.55 1.93 10.84
N ARG A 188 -11.81 1.59 11.92
CA ARG A 188 -11.88 2.34 13.18
C ARG A 188 -11.17 3.68 13.09
N LEU A 189 -10.06 3.73 12.34
CA LEU A 189 -9.34 4.97 12.06
C LEU A 189 -10.21 5.93 11.25
N PHE A 190 -10.89 5.45 10.22
CA PHE A 190 -11.83 6.24 9.43
C PHE A 190 -12.97 6.80 10.29
N ARG A 191 -13.58 5.95 11.11
CA ARG A 191 -14.66 6.38 12.03
C ARG A 191 -14.17 7.43 13.03
N ALA A 192 -12.99 7.23 13.62
CA ALA A 192 -12.39 8.18 14.56
C ALA A 192 -12.07 9.52 13.91
N ALA A 193 -11.75 9.53 12.62
CA ALA A 193 -11.52 10.74 11.82
C ALA A 193 -12.82 11.40 11.28
N GLY A 194 -13.99 10.89 11.66
CA GLY A 194 -15.28 11.49 11.29
C GLY A 194 -15.87 11.02 9.96
N VAL A 195 -15.33 9.96 9.35
CA VAL A 195 -15.88 9.36 8.13
C VAL A 195 -17.18 8.62 8.47
N VAL A 196 -18.19 8.81 7.66
CA VAL A 196 -19.51 8.15 7.72
C VAL A 196 -19.71 7.24 6.51
N ASP A 197 -20.78 6.45 6.51
CA ASP A 197 -21.12 5.51 5.43
C ASP A 197 -19.94 4.63 5.01
N ILE A 198 -19.26 4.09 6.03
CA ILE A 198 -18.05 3.28 5.81
C ILE A 198 -18.43 1.90 5.29
N HIS A 199 -17.90 1.58 4.12
CA HIS A 199 -17.96 0.26 3.51
C HIS A 199 -16.61 -0.44 3.66
N VAL A 200 -16.66 -1.75 3.87
CA VAL A 200 -15.48 -2.60 3.99
C VAL A 200 -15.65 -3.81 3.08
N ASP A 201 -14.65 -4.06 2.29
CA ASP A 201 -14.54 -5.22 1.41
C ASP A 201 -13.18 -5.87 1.62
N ALA A 202 -13.07 -7.17 1.40
CA ALA A 202 -11.83 -7.90 1.64
C ALA A 202 -11.59 -8.94 0.56
N VAL A 203 -10.32 -9.09 0.17
CA VAL A 203 -9.90 -10.07 -0.84
C VAL A 203 -8.58 -10.72 -0.45
N VAL A 204 -8.48 -12.01 -0.73
CA VAL A 204 -7.25 -12.79 -0.67
C VAL A 204 -7.09 -13.55 -1.99
N HIS A 205 -5.86 -13.62 -2.48
CA HIS A 205 -5.57 -14.32 -3.73
C HIS A 205 -4.78 -15.59 -3.46
N VAL A 206 -5.08 -16.65 -4.19
CA VAL A 206 -4.21 -17.81 -4.30
C VAL A 206 -3.12 -17.49 -5.32
N CYS A 207 -1.88 -17.70 -4.94
CA CYS A 207 -0.69 -17.40 -5.75
C CYS A 207 -0.14 -18.71 -6.35
N PRO A 208 -0.50 -19.07 -7.60
CA PRO A 208 -0.01 -20.30 -8.22
C PRO A 208 1.51 -20.24 -8.48
N PRO A 209 2.17 -21.37 -8.74
CA PRO A 209 3.56 -21.40 -9.19
C PRO A 209 3.79 -20.47 -10.39
N GLY A 210 4.88 -19.69 -10.33
CA GLY A 210 5.22 -18.70 -11.34
C GLY A 210 4.53 -17.33 -11.17
N HIS A 211 3.59 -17.20 -10.24
CA HIS A 211 2.98 -15.90 -9.93
C HIS A 211 3.93 -15.07 -9.05
N ASP A 212 4.23 -13.84 -9.44
CA ASP A 212 5.20 -12.98 -8.75
C ASP A 212 4.87 -12.72 -7.27
N ARG A 213 3.60 -12.60 -6.94
CA ARG A 213 3.15 -12.38 -5.55
C ARG A 213 3.48 -13.55 -4.62
N ARG A 214 3.69 -14.76 -5.17
CA ARG A 214 4.16 -15.92 -4.41
C ARG A 214 5.51 -15.67 -3.75
N LEU A 215 6.32 -14.78 -4.33
CA LEU A 215 7.68 -14.46 -3.89
C LEU A 215 7.74 -13.34 -2.83
N ILE A 216 6.61 -12.76 -2.42
CA ILE A 216 6.59 -11.51 -1.68
C ILE A 216 7.24 -11.61 -0.30
N LEU A 217 7.10 -12.73 0.41
CA LEU A 217 7.77 -12.92 1.70
C LEU A 217 9.28 -12.95 1.52
N ARG A 218 9.77 -13.69 0.52
CA ARG A 218 11.21 -13.73 0.17
C ARG A 218 11.74 -12.33 -0.12
N ASP A 219 11.01 -11.56 -0.93
CA ASP A 219 11.43 -10.22 -1.34
C ASP A 219 11.47 -9.26 -0.12
N PHE A 220 10.50 -9.34 0.78
CA PHE A 220 10.52 -8.56 2.02
C PHE A 220 11.70 -8.93 2.90
N ILE A 221 11.93 -10.24 3.15
CA ILE A 221 13.07 -10.71 3.94
C ILE A 221 14.39 -10.24 3.33
N ASN A 222 14.57 -10.35 2.02
CA ASN A 222 15.79 -9.93 1.36
C ASN A 222 16.02 -8.42 1.46
N ASN A 223 14.96 -7.60 1.38
CA ASN A 223 15.06 -6.14 1.51
C ASN A 223 15.48 -5.68 2.91
N VAL A 224 15.17 -6.45 3.95
CA VAL A 224 15.49 -6.08 5.34
C VAL A 224 16.47 -7.05 6.00
N ARG A 225 17.10 -7.95 5.25
CA ARG A 225 17.97 -9.05 5.74
C ARG A 225 18.94 -8.62 6.82
N GLU A 226 19.79 -7.64 6.54
CA GLU A 226 20.80 -7.19 7.50
C GLU A 226 20.17 -6.53 8.73
N LYS A 227 19.08 -5.81 8.56
CA LYS A 227 18.34 -5.19 9.66
C LYS A 227 17.70 -6.22 10.60
N LEU A 228 17.24 -7.36 10.06
CA LEU A 228 16.72 -8.48 10.87
C LEU A 228 17.84 -9.11 11.72
N ILE A 229 19.03 -9.30 11.13
CA ILE A 229 20.18 -9.88 11.80
C ILE A 229 20.75 -8.92 12.85
N GLU A 230 21.04 -7.68 12.48
CA GLU A 230 21.58 -6.66 13.35
C GLU A 230 20.65 -6.31 14.53
N GLY A 231 19.34 -6.36 14.29
CA GLY A 231 18.32 -6.16 15.32
C GLY A 231 18.06 -7.38 16.21
N GLY A 232 18.68 -8.54 15.93
CA GLY A 232 18.51 -9.77 16.71
C GLY A 232 17.14 -10.43 16.54
N PHE A 233 16.43 -10.15 15.45
CA PHE A 233 15.13 -10.78 15.17
C PHE A 233 15.25 -12.20 14.62
N ILE A 234 16.39 -12.53 14.03
CA ILE A 234 16.73 -13.87 13.57
C ILE A 234 18.26 -14.00 13.47
N GLU A 235 18.79 -15.18 13.83
CA GLU A 235 20.21 -15.47 13.66
C GLU A 235 20.58 -15.62 12.18
N ARG A 236 21.78 -15.15 11.79
CA ARG A 236 22.24 -15.18 10.37
C ARG A 236 22.15 -16.59 9.77
N SER A 237 22.64 -17.61 10.49
CA SER A 237 22.63 -18.99 10.03
C SER A 237 21.22 -19.52 9.81
N ASP A 238 20.28 -19.14 10.67
CA ASP A 238 18.87 -19.54 10.56
C ASP A 238 18.21 -18.85 9.37
N LEU A 239 18.41 -17.53 9.20
CA LEU A 239 17.88 -16.79 8.08
C LEU A 239 18.37 -17.35 6.74
N GLU A 240 19.66 -17.62 6.60
CA GLU A 240 20.25 -18.17 5.37
C GLU A 240 19.67 -19.55 5.03
N ARG A 241 19.58 -20.45 6.02
CA ARG A 241 18.96 -21.75 5.87
C ARG A 241 17.48 -21.65 5.48
N ASP A 242 16.73 -20.80 6.18
CA ASP A 242 15.28 -20.68 6.02
C ASP A 242 14.91 -20.04 4.69
N VAL A 243 15.69 -19.08 4.20
CA VAL A 243 15.49 -18.50 2.86
C VAL A 243 15.69 -19.56 1.77
N VAL A 244 16.70 -20.42 1.89
CA VAL A 244 16.92 -21.53 0.92
C VAL A 244 15.76 -22.51 0.92
N ALA A 245 15.23 -22.84 2.11
CA ALA A 245 14.06 -23.72 2.25
C ALA A 245 12.81 -23.06 1.63
N LEU A 246 12.59 -21.76 1.94
CA LEU A 246 11.50 -20.98 1.38
C LEU A 246 11.57 -20.95 -0.16
N GLU A 247 12.73 -20.69 -0.75
CA GLU A 247 12.88 -20.61 -2.21
C GLU A 247 12.55 -21.94 -2.90
N ARG A 248 12.95 -23.08 -2.32
CA ARG A 248 12.56 -24.39 -2.81
C ARG A 248 11.06 -24.60 -2.76
N TYR A 249 10.45 -24.25 -1.63
CA TYR A 249 9.02 -24.38 -1.39
C TYR A 249 8.20 -23.53 -2.38
N LEU A 250 8.64 -22.32 -2.67
CA LEU A 250 7.98 -21.43 -3.61
C LEU A 250 7.98 -21.95 -5.07
N CYS A 251 8.90 -22.85 -5.40
CA CYS A 251 8.96 -23.53 -6.70
C CYS A 251 8.13 -24.81 -6.76
N ASP A 252 7.64 -25.32 -5.62
CA ASP A 252 6.85 -26.56 -5.55
C ASP A 252 5.45 -26.32 -6.12
N PRO A 253 5.05 -27.06 -7.19
CA PRO A 253 3.73 -26.94 -7.79
C PRO A 253 2.60 -27.44 -6.89
N GLU A 254 2.88 -28.33 -5.95
CA GLU A 254 1.90 -28.87 -5.00
C GLU A 254 1.66 -27.94 -3.80
N ALA A 255 2.53 -26.94 -3.59
CA ALA A 255 2.39 -26.02 -2.49
C ALA A 255 1.38 -24.90 -2.82
N LEU A 256 0.40 -24.71 -1.95
CA LEU A 256 -0.49 -23.55 -1.99
C LEU A 256 0.16 -22.38 -1.24
N VAL A 257 0.11 -21.21 -1.82
CA VAL A 257 0.49 -19.93 -1.17
C VAL A 257 -0.62 -18.92 -1.40
N THR A 258 -1.01 -18.20 -0.34
CA THR A 258 -1.95 -17.09 -0.44
C THR A 258 -1.26 -15.74 -0.35
N SER A 259 -1.91 -14.69 -0.87
CA SER A 259 -1.52 -13.31 -0.62
C SER A 259 -1.85 -12.89 0.82
N HIS A 260 -1.45 -11.68 1.20
CA HIS A 260 -2.06 -10.99 2.32
C HIS A 260 -3.58 -10.91 2.14
N LEU A 261 -4.30 -10.78 3.25
CA LEU A 261 -5.69 -10.33 3.22
C LEU A 261 -5.67 -8.82 2.95
N PHE A 262 -6.27 -8.41 1.87
CA PHE A 262 -6.38 -7.00 1.54
C PHE A 262 -7.76 -6.48 1.93
N TYR A 263 -7.77 -5.37 2.69
CA TYR A 263 -8.97 -4.64 3.03
C TYR A 263 -9.09 -3.42 2.15
N ARG A 264 -10.22 -3.29 1.46
CA ARG A 264 -10.62 -2.12 0.68
C ARG A 264 -11.72 -1.40 1.46
N LEU A 265 -11.43 -0.18 1.86
CA LEU A 265 -12.35 0.63 2.66
C LEU A 265 -12.64 1.94 1.92
N TRP A 266 -13.87 2.41 2.02
CA TRP A 266 -14.25 3.74 1.56
C TRP A 266 -15.43 4.25 2.37
N GLY A 267 -15.57 5.56 2.41
CA GLY A 267 -16.66 6.23 3.09
C GLY A 267 -16.78 7.68 2.65
N ARG A 268 -17.70 8.40 3.26
CA ARG A 268 -17.98 9.80 2.92
C ARG A 268 -17.69 10.71 4.11
N LEU A 269 -17.34 11.96 3.84
CA LEU A 269 -17.39 12.99 4.88
C LEU A 269 -18.83 13.48 5.03
N PRO A 270 -19.23 13.87 6.25
CA PRO A 270 -20.54 14.51 6.47
C PRO A 270 -20.73 15.71 5.55
N GLN A 271 -21.97 15.95 5.11
CA GLN A 271 -22.33 17.19 4.41
C GLN A 271 -22.14 18.38 5.34
N ALA A 272 -21.81 19.55 4.77
CA ALA A 272 -21.87 20.79 5.54
C ALA A 272 -23.31 21.03 6.01
N SER A 273 -23.48 21.31 7.29
CA SER A 273 -24.78 21.65 7.91
C SER A 273 -25.30 22.96 7.36
#